data_437e735287e2f1eb94f8265a9eb9e343
#
_entry.id   437e735287e2f1eb94f8265a9eb9e343
#
_cell.length_a   1.000
_cell.length_b   1.000
_cell.length_c   1.000
_cell.angle_alpha   90.00
_cell.angle_beta   90.00
_cell.angle_gamma   90.00
#
_symmetry.space_group_name_H-M   'P 1'
#
loop_
_entity.id
_entity.type
_entity.pdbx_description
1 polymer ?
#
loop_
_entity_poly.entity_id
_entity_poly.type
_entity_poly.pdbx_seq_one_letter_code
_entity_poly.pdbx_strand_id
1 'polypeptide(L)' 'MVLQMDDEQGLLSDLLHIVAVYRANILTIHQSIPVSNVATLTLSVEVRPDTGDISGMVGEMERETGVHYVKIIARE' A
#
# COMPACT_ATOMS: atom_id res chain seq x y z
N MET A 1 -3.38 -6.41 -1.31
CA MET A 1 -3.74 -5.65 -0.10
C MET A 1 -4.64 -4.48 -0.44
N VAL A 2 -5.44 -4.06 0.51
CA VAL A 2 -6.31 -2.90 0.36
C VAL A 2 -5.92 -1.86 1.39
N LEU A 3 -5.81 -0.60 0.95
CA LEU A 3 -5.54 0.53 1.83
C LEU A 3 -6.64 1.56 1.68
N GLN A 4 -6.93 2.25 2.77
CA GLN A 4 -7.75 3.43 2.71
C GLN A 4 -6.90 4.61 3.17
N MET A 5 -6.87 5.66 2.36
CA MET A 5 -5.99 6.79 2.59
C MET A 5 -6.64 8.09 2.15
N ASP A 6 -6.14 9.20 2.68
CA ASP A 6 -6.56 10.52 2.22
C ASP A 6 -6.12 10.72 0.77
N ASP A 7 -6.94 11.44 0.01
CA ASP A 7 -6.60 11.81 -1.37
C ASP A 7 -5.65 13.00 -1.34
N GLU A 8 -4.38 12.74 -1.06
CA GLU A 8 -3.34 13.75 -1.00
C GLU A 8 -2.30 13.53 -2.08
N GLN A 9 -1.86 14.61 -2.69
CA GLN A 9 -0.81 14.56 -3.70
C GLN A 9 0.48 14.03 -3.06
N GLY A 10 1.08 13.06 -3.70
CA GLY A 10 2.34 12.49 -3.24
C GLY A 10 2.20 11.32 -2.26
N LEU A 11 1.04 11.14 -1.62
CA LEU A 11 0.87 10.05 -0.65
C LEU A 11 0.98 8.68 -1.33
N LEU A 12 0.35 8.51 -2.49
CA LEU A 12 0.46 7.26 -3.24
C LEU A 12 1.92 6.96 -3.59
N SER A 13 2.65 7.97 -4.03
CA SER A 13 4.05 7.84 -4.37
C SER A 13 4.89 7.40 -3.17
N ASP A 14 4.61 7.97 -2.00
CA ASP A 14 5.30 7.59 -0.76
C ASP A 14 5.02 6.13 -0.39
N LEU A 15 3.77 5.69 -0.54
CA LEU A 15 3.39 4.31 -0.25
C LEU A 15 4.07 3.33 -1.22
N LEU A 16 4.12 3.67 -2.49
CA LEU A 16 4.80 2.83 -3.49
C LEU A 16 6.31 2.77 -3.22
N HIS A 17 6.89 3.84 -2.72
CA HIS A 17 8.29 3.85 -2.33
C HIS A 17 8.57 2.87 -1.19
N ILE A 18 7.69 2.82 -0.20
CA ILE A 18 7.81 1.86 0.91
C ILE A 18 7.79 0.43 0.37
N VAL A 19 6.86 0.13 -0.54
CA VAL A 19 6.78 -1.20 -1.15
C VAL A 19 8.09 -1.54 -1.87
N ALA A 20 8.67 -0.58 -2.58
CA ALA A 20 9.92 -0.78 -3.30
C ALA A 20 11.09 -1.03 -2.35
N VAL A 21 11.15 -0.33 -1.24
CA VAL A 21 12.21 -0.51 -0.23
C VAL A 21 12.20 -1.93 0.32
N TYR A 22 11.04 -2.52 0.48
CA TYR A 22 10.91 -3.90 0.96
C TYR A 22 11.07 -4.93 -0.17
N ARG A 23 11.33 -4.49 -1.40
CA ARG A 23 11.54 -5.36 -2.57
C ARG A 23 10.34 -6.23 -2.90
N ALA A 24 9.15 -5.78 -2.56
CA ALA A 24 7.94 -6.43 -3.02
C ALA A 24 7.67 -5.99 -4.46
N ASN A 25 7.32 -6.94 -5.32
CA ASN A 25 7.06 -6.65 -6.72
C ASN A 25 5.58 -6.32 -6.90
N ILE A 26 5.27 -5.12 -7.38
CA ILE A 26 3.90 -4.71 -7.62
C ILE A 26 3.42 -5.29 -8.93
N LEU A 27 2.35 -6.10 -8.86
CA LEU A 27 1.75 -6.72 -10.04
C LEU A 27 0.62 -5.86 -10.59
N THR A 28 -0.25 -5.35 -9.73
CA THR A 28 -1.35 -4.48 -10.16
C THR A 28 -1.60 -3.39 -9.12
N ILE A 29 -2.10 -2.26 -9.61
CA ILE A 29 -2.55 -1.15 -8.77
C ILE A 29 -3.94 -0.77 -9.26
N HIS A 30 -4.88 -0.65 -8.34
CA HIS A 30 -6.22 -0.16 -8.64
C HIS A 30 -6.60 0.88 -7.59
N GLN A 31 -6.91 2.09 -8.04
CA GLN A 31 -7.32 3.17 -7.16
C GLN A 31 -8.74 3.58 -7.49
N SER A 32 -9.60 3.62 -6.47
CA SER A 32 -10.97 4.06 -6.65
C SER A 32 -11.05 5.58 -6.79
N ILE A 33 -12.18 6.06 -7.30
CA ILE A 33 -12.46 7.50 -7.33
C ILE A 33 -12.62 7.96 -5.88
N PRO A 34 -11.92 9.02 -5.45
CA PRO A 34 -12.03 9.50 -4.08
C PRO A 34 -13.45 9.95 -3.73
N VAL A 35 -13.89 9.59 -2.53
CA VAL A 35 -15.17 10.04 -1.96
C VAL A 35 -14.85 10.74 -0.65
N SER A 36 -15.29 11.98 -0.50
CA SER A 36 -14.99 12.80 0.68
C SER A 36 -13.49 12.88 0.98
N ASN A 37 -12.69 12.99 -0.07
CA ASN A 37 -11.22 13.07 0.00
C ASN A 37 -10.55 11.81 0.55
N VAL A 38 -11.25 10.68 0.52
CA VAL A 38 -10.69 9.38 0.91
C VAL A 38 -10.69 8.46 -0.30
N ALA A 39 -9.55 7.87 -0.58
CA ALA A 39 -9.38 6.93 -1.68
C ALA A 39 -9.12 5.53 -1.16
N THR A 40 -9.60 4.53 -1.89
CA THR A 40 -9.27 3.13 -1.62
C THR A 40 -8.30 2.66 -2.68
N LEU A 41 -7.20 2.11 -2.23
CA LEU A 41 -6.13 1.59 -3.09
C LEU A 41 -6.05 0.09 -2.93
N THR A 42 -6.11 -0.63 -4.04
CA THR A 42 -5.91 -2.08 -4.04
C THR A 42 -4.59 -2.38 -4.73
N LEU A 43 -3.70 -3.08 -4.05
CA LEU A 43 -2.41 -3.49 -4.58
C LEU A 43 -2.32 -5.01 -4.60
N SER A 44 -1.86 -5.54 -5.72
CA SER A 44 -1.42 -6.93 -5.79
C SER A 44 0.09 -6.93 -5.83
N VAL A 45 0.71 -7.63 -4.90
CA VAL A 45 2.17 -7.71 -4.81
C VAL A 45 2.63 -9.15 -4.83
N GLU A 46 3.78 -9.38 -5.44
CA GLU A 46 4.45 -10.66 -5.41
C GLU A 46 5.49 -10.66 -4.30
N VAL A 47 5.44 -11.65 -3.44
CA VAL A 47 6.42 -11.82 -2.37
C VAL A 47 7.43 -12.85 -2.85
N ARG A 48 8.70 -12.44 -2.93
CA ARG A 48 9.82 -13.29 -3.38
C ARG A 48 10.72 -13.60 -2.19
N PRO A 49 11.65 -14.58 -2.34
CA PRO A 49 12.56 -14.90 -1.24
C PRO A 49 13.39 -13.72 -0.75
N ASP A 50 13.67 -12.73 -1.61
CA ASP A 50 14.42 -11.52 -1.24
C ASP A 50 13.54 -10.37 -0.79
N THR A 51 12.21 -10.56 -0.75
CA THR A 51 11.29 -9.56 -0.22
C THR A 51 11.46 -9.45 1.29
N GLY A 52 11.47 -8.23 1.80
CA GLY A 52 11.59 -8.00 3.23
C GLY A 52 10.34 -8.42 3.99
N ASP A 53 10.32 -8.08 5.27
CA ASP A 53 9.22 -8.44 6.17
C ASP A 53 7.94 -7.69 5.81
N ILE A 54 6.94 -8.42 5.34
CA ILE A 54 5.66 -7.84 4.93
C ILE A 54 4.95 -7.16 6.11
N SER A 55 5.06 -7.73 7.30
CA SER A 55 4.46 -7.10 8.50
C SER A 55 5.11 -5.75 8.78
N GLY A 56 6.42 -5.65 8.63
CA GLY A 56 7.13 -4.39 8.78
C GLY A 56 6.73 -3.37 7.71
N MET A 57 6.57 -3.83 6.46
CA MET A 57 6.13 -2.98 5.37
C MET A 57 4.75 -2.40 5.65
N VAL A 58 3.79 -3.24 6.04
CA VAL A 58 2.45 -2.80 6.38
C VAL A 58 2.48 -1.81 7.54
N GLY A 59 3.29 -2.08 8.57
CA GLY A 59 3.44 -1.18 9.70
C GLY A 59 3.96 0.20 9.30
N GLU A 60 4.94 0.25 8.39
CA GLU A 60 5.44 1.53 7.89
C GLU A 60 4.39 2.28 7.07
N MET A 61 3.63 1.56 6.26
CA MET A 61 2.55 2.17 5.49
C MET A 61 1.49 2.76 6.40
N GLU A 62 1.15 2.06 7.48
CA GLU A 62 0.16 2.54 8.44
C GLU A 62 0.63 3.77 9.21
N ARG A 63 1.94 3.99 9.34
CA ARG A 63 2.50 5.17 10.01
C ARG A 63 2.48 6.41 9.15
N GLU A 64 2.28 6.28 7.84
CA GLU A 64 2.22 7.45 6.98
C GLU A 64 1.00 8.31 7.32
N THR A 65 1.22 9.62 7.44
CA THR A 65 0.15 10.57 7.69
C THR A 65 -0.84 10.52 6.54
N GLY A 66 -2.11 10.33 6.85
CA GLY A 66 -3.16 10.24 5.84
C GLY A 66 -3.58 8.81 5.50
N VAL A 67 -2.86 7.80 5.97
CA VAL A 67 -3.27 6.41 5.80
C VAL A 67 -4.18 6.02 6.95
N HIS A 68 -5.39 5.56 6.63
CA HIS A 68 -6.38 5.17 7.64
C HIS A 68 -6.22 3.72 8.07
N TYR A 69 -6.02 2.83 7.10
CA TYR A 69 -5.74 1.42 7.40
C TYR A 69 -5.08 0.73 6.22
N VAL A 70 -4.42 -0.37 6.50
CA VAL A 70 -3.87 -1.29 5.50
C VAL A 70 -4.32 -2.68 5.89
N LYS A 71 -4.89 -3.42 4.95
CA LYS A 71 -5.40 -4.76 5.20
C LYS A 71 -4.91 -5.73 4.15
N ILE A 72 -4.34 -6.84 4.60
CA ILE A 72 -3.98 -7.95 3.71
C ILE A 72 -5.21 -8.85 3.58
N ILE A 73 -5.71 -9.01 2.34
CA ILE A 73 -6.95 -9.74 2.09
C ILE A 73 -6.69 -11.18 1.70
N ALA A 74 -5.74 -11.40 0.80
CA ALA A 74 -5.48 -12.73 0.26
C ALA A 74 -3.99 -12.91 0.04
N ARG A 75 -3.55 -14.16 0.15
CA ARG A 75 -2.15 -14.55 -0.10
C ARG A 75 -2.14 -15.81 -0.93
N GLU A 76 -1.26 -15.83 -1.87
CA GLU A 76 -1.03 -17.02 -2.70
C GLU A 76 0.35 -17.57 -2.44
#